data_197fe1b1d7cd81d8237e39c2af7f8b09
#
_entry.id   197fe1b1d7cd81d8237e39c2af7f8b09
#
_cell.length_a   1.000
_cell.length_b   1.000
_cell.length_c   1.000
_cell.angle_alpha   90.00
_cell.angle_beta   90.00
_cell.angle_gamma   90.00
#
_symmetry.space_group_name_H-M   'P 1'
#
loop_
_entity.id
_entity.type
_entity.pdbx_description
1 polymer ?
#
loop_
_entity_poly.entity_id
_entity_poly.type
_entity_poly.pdbx_seq_one_letter_code
_entity_poly.pdbx_strand_id
1 'polypeptide(L)'
;MTIYQYPVLYRAEKRRKVKLSGYYPTPLLICICLPMLSWAQTGELLLNPSLDRKSGSASAQNNLIPLDPFKYIPPTGSSKNQQASDNIKRSPEQQRIIDFNTAGNYQAVGTEGLLLMSKEKLDDDLQLMIANSLAWTGRMTEAIPTYQGLANGQFANEANVGLANVFRWNGRDNQAAPLYRAVLASDPENKDAIEGLELANRELRPRTTVSVGGSNDSADIQRRAVTLNHRWRDSTGSNVMEIETSVVRDRLPTVQANQADLTFRYQALNLTLKPSFEISTATKTSGNIYANGGIKLFDDQLSLQAGRMNWGRIATNPNGLAANLSAWNAGLIWNQNLSFGRILARANYYDISDGNRVVTSSVNFASSWRPLGSHFKPFVGIETRDAKFNTLNYWSPSQGYGTAFAGVMAEWEGPDWNYYTSAQAGTPLYGEAGNSWNLLVGGKRWVSPDVAIGFSAGVLSSRRDSAEYRAKSANVSVEKLWK
;
A
#
# COMPACT_ATOMS: atom_id res chain seq x y z
N MET A 1 13.61 -35.04 43.98
CA MET A 1 12.63 -35.74 43.14
C MET A 1 11.28 -35.59 43.84
N THR A 2 10.52 -34.56 43.53
CA THR A 2 9.18 -34.32 44.09
C THR A 2 8.39 -33.57 43.01
N ILE A 3 7.46 -34.29 42.41
CA ILE A 3 6.58 -33.83 41.34
C ILE A 3 5.38 -33.16 41.99
N TYR A 4 5.17 -31.86 41.72
CA TYR A 4 3.91 -31.17 42.07
C TYR A 4 2.94 -31.24 40.89
N GLN A 5 1.90 -32.06 41.01
CA GLN A 5 0.71 -32.04 40.16
C GLN A 5 -0.26 -30.99 40.68
N TYR A 6 -0.72 -30.09 39.82
CA TYR A 6 -1.88 -29.22 40.09
C TYR A 6 -3.13 -29.82 39.44
N PRO A 7 -4.25 -29.94 40.16
CA PRO A 7 -5.49 -30.44 39.60
C PRO A 7 -6.25 -29.34 38.84
N VAL A 8 -6.61 -29.65 37.60
CA VAL A 8 -7.53 -28.86 36.79
C VAL A 8 -8.95 -29.15 37.24
N LEU A 9 -9.61 -28.17 37.86
CA LEU A 9 -11.03 -28.23 38.19
C LEU A 9 -11.86 -27.81 36.97
N TYR A 10 -12.45 -28.76 36.29
CA TYR A 10 -13.51 -28.59 35.29
C TYR A 10 -14.83 -28.26 36.00
N ARG A 11 -15.33 -27.06 35.86
CA ARG A 11 -16.68 -26.68 36.27
C ARG A 11 -17.60 -26.67 35.04
N ALA A 12 -18.45 -27.68 34.95
CA ALA A 12 -19.49 -27.80 33.96
C ALA A 12 -20.65 -26.82 34.28
N GLU A 13 -20.88 -25.82 33.46
CA GLU A 13 -22.09 -25.00 33.52
C GLU A 13 -23.14 -25.45 32.52
N LYS A 14 -24.36 -25.65 33.08
CA LYS A 14 -25.57 -26.12 32.40
C LYS A 14 -26.03 -25.14 31.32
N ARG A 15 -26.15 -25.65 30.09
CA ARG A 15 -26.83 -24.94 28.98
C ARG A 15 -28.33 -24.83 29.28
N ARG A 16 -28.84 -23.60 29.42
CA ARG A 16 -30.27 -23.28 29.29
C ARG A 16 -30.64 -23.13 27.82
N LYS A 17 -31.54 -23.99 27.36
CA LYS A 17 -32.20 -23.86 26.04
C LYS A 17 -33.21 -22.70 26.11
N VAL A 18 -33.01 -21.65 25.34
CA VAL A 18 -34.03 -20.64 25.06
C VAL A 18 -34.71 -21.03 23.74
N LYS A 19 -36.01 -21.29 23.81
CA LYS A 19 -36.90 -21.48 22.65
C LYS A 19 -37.21 -20.08 22.10
N LEU A 20 -36.84 -19.79 20.86
CA LEU A 20 -37.35 -18.68 20.10
C LEU A 20 -38.42 -19.20 19.12
N SER A 21 -39.66 -18.79 19.32
CA SER A 21 -40.78 -18.98 18.40
C SER A 21 -40.76 -17.87 17.34
N GLY A 22 -41.15 -18.24 16.13
CA GLY A 22 -41.02 -17.50 14.90
C GLY A 22 -41.81 -16.20 14.73
N TYR A 23 -41.40 -15.46 13.72
CA TYR A 23 -42.26 -14.84 12.71
C TYR A 23 -41.45 -14.36 11.49
N TYR A 24 -42.02 -14.55 10.31
CA TYR A 24 -41.54 -14.24 8.94
C TYR A 24 -41.96 -12.82 8.52
N PRO A 25 -41.66 -12.41 7.28
CA PRO A 25 -40.39 -12.15 6.59
C PRO A 25 -40.34 -10.69 6.07
N THR A 26 -39.14 -10.17 5.87
CA THR A 26 -38.94 -8.96 5.05
C THR A 26 -37.61 -9.01 4.28
N PRO A 27 -37.44 -8.26 3.23
CA PRO A 27 -36.69 -8.66 2.05
C PRO A 27 -35.19 -8.62 2.25
N LEU A 28 -34.58 -9.53 1.56
CA LEU A 28 -33.15 -9.72 1.35
C LEU A 28 -32.45 -8.43 0.91
N LEU A 29 -32.01 -7.64 1.88
CA LEU A 29 -30.92 -6.71 1.65
C LEU A 29 -29.65 -7.57 1.69
N ILE A 30 -29.14 -7.92 0.52
CA ILE A 30 -27.81 -8.48 0.39
C ILE A 30 -26.85 -7.36 0.75
N CYS A 31 -26.62 -7.14 2.04
CA CYS A 31 -25.41 -6.55 2.53
C CYS A 31 -24.31 -7.56 2.24
N ILE A 32 -23.62 -7.38 1.12
CA ILE A 32 -22.30 -7.95 0.91
C ILE A 32 -21.41 -7.26 1.95
N CYS A 33 -21.44 -7.78 3.17
CA CYS A 33 -20.44 -7.48 4.18
C CYS A 33 -19.15 -8.17 3.71
N LEU A 34 -18.39 -7.48 2.85
CA LEU A 34 -17.01 -7.84 2.58
C LEU A 34 -16.25 -7.65 3.89
N PRO A 35 -15.61 -8.69 4.40
CA PRO A 35 -14.82 -8.60 5.63
C PRO A 35 -13.60 -7.70 5.42
N MET A 36 -13.29 -6.90 6.40
CA MET A 36 -12.37 -5.76 6.36
C MET A 36 -11.10 -6.01 7.19
N LEU A 37 -9.93 -5.51 6.80
CA LEU A 37 -8.59 -5.94 7.18
C LEU A 37 -7.71 -5.02 7.98
N SER A 38 -6.83 -5.56 8.68
CA SER A 38 -6.17 -5.09 9.87
C SER A 38 -4.84 -4.36 9.70
N TRP A 39 -4.69 -3.27 10.44
CA TRP A 39 -3.45 -2.60 10.81
C TRP A 39 -2.89 -3.09 12.16
N ALA A 40 -3.54 -4.01 12.86
CA ALA A 40 -2.93 -4.72 13.99
C ALA A 40 -1.78 -5.62 13.54
N GLN A 41 -1.70 -5.89 12.24
CA GLN A 41 -0.46 -6.34 11.61
C GLN A 41 0.63 -5.25 11.51
N THR A 42 0.39 -3.99 11.96
CA THR A 42 1.49 -3.02 11.97
C THR A 42 2.64 -3.47 12.88
N GLY A 43 2.38 -4.19 13.94
CA GLY A 43 3.44 -4.91 14.64
C GLY A 43 4.11 -5.96 13.77
N GLU A 44 3.35 -6.76 13.05
CA GLU A 44 3.85 -7.78 12.13
C GLU A 44 4.40 -7.17 10.83
N LEU A 45 3.79 -6.12 10.28
CA LEU A 45 4.24 -5.37 9.11
C LEU A 45 5.51 -4.56 9.39
N LEU A 46 5.63 -3.95 10.56
CA LEU A 46 6.86 -3.29 11.01
C LEU A 46 8.02 -4.29 11.16
N LEU A 47 7.69 -5.57 11.41
CA LEU A 47 8.67 -6.63 11.66
C LEU A 47 9.02 -7.43 10.42
N ASN A 48 8.20 -7.38 9.37
CA ASN A 48 8.44 -8.11 8.14
C ASN A 48 8.33 -7.20 6.92
N PRO A 49 9.39 -6.46 6.58
CA PRO A 49 9.42 -5.60 5.39
C PRO A 49 9.15 -6.35 4.08
N SER A 50 9.24 -7.69 4.08
CA SER A 50 8.92 -8.52 2.91
C SER A 50 7.42 -8.65 2.64
N LEU A 51 6.56 -8.48 3.64
CA LEU A 51 5.10 -8.54 3.45
C LEU A 51 4.52 -7.27 2.80
N ASP A 52 5.13 -6.12 3.07
CA ASP A 52 4.75 -4.85 2.42
C ASP A 52 5.22 -4.78 0.95
N ARG A 53 6.22 -5.59 0.58
CA ARG A 53 6.77 -5.65 -0.79
C ARG A 53 5.95 -6.51 -1.77
N LYS A 54 4.83 -7.08 -1.37
CA LYS A 54 3.95 -7.87 -2.27
C LYS A 54 3.31 -7.07 -3.40
N SER A 55 3.38 -5.75 -3.39
CA SER A 55 3.04 -4.92 -4.52
C SER A 55 4.31 -4.39 -5.17
N GLY A 56 4.83 -5.14 -6.12
CA GLY A 56 6.09 -4.86 -6.81
C GLY A 56 6.11 -3.56 -7.60
N SER A 57 6.24 -2.46 -6.92
CA SER A 57 6.68 -1.20 -7.51
C SER A 57 7.57 -0.49 -6.49
N ALA A 58 8.48 0.36 -6.95
CA ALA A 58 9.28 1.22 -6.10
C ALA A 58 8.46 2.13 -5.17
N SER A 59 7.14 2.19 -5.41
CA SER A 59 6.14 2.74 -4.50
C SER A 59 5.85 1.85 -3.28
N ALA A 60 6.51 0.70 -3.12
CA ALA A 60 6.24 -0.19 -1.97
C ALA A 60 6.62 0.42 -0.61
N GLN A 61 7.48 1.44 -0.59
CA GLN A 61 7.63 2.31 0.59
C GLN A 61 6.47 3.28 0.77
N ASN A 62 5.70 3.54 -0.29
CA ASN A 62 4.54 4.43 -0.32
C ASN A 62 3.20 3.69 -0.26
N ASN A 63 3.18 2.37 -0.04
CA ASN A 63 1.92 1.64 0.12
C ASN A 63 1.17 1.95 1.42
N LEU A 64 1.79 2.70 2.32
CA LEU A 64 1.03 3.29 3.42
C LEU A 64 0.07 4.38 2.91
N ILE A 65 0.47 5.19 1.96
CA ILE A 65 -0.40 6.07 1.13
C ILE A 65 0.42 6.40 -0.12
N PRO A 66 -0.05 6.18 -1.34
CA PRO A 66 0.64 6.69 -2.52
C PRO A 66 0.82 8.19 -2.41
N LEU A 67 1.87 8.68 -3.04
CA LEU A 67 2.12 10.10 -3.28
C LEU A 67 0.79 10.83 -3.43
N ASP A 68 0.58 11.84 -2.61
CA ASP A 68 -0.62 12.66 -2.62
C ASP A 68 -0.81 13.22 -4.05
N PRO A 69 -1.80 12.78 -4.81
CA PRO A 69 -2.06 13.37 -6.12
C PRO A 69 -2.37 14.87 -5.99
N PHE A 70 -2.73 15.35 -4.78
CA PHE A 70 -2.98 16.74 -4.45
C PHE A 70 -1.71 17.55 -4.13
N LYS A 71 -0.53 16.93 -4.10
CA LYS A 71 0.74 17.62 -3.87
C LYS A 71 1.33 18.22 -5.17
N TYR A 72 0.74 17.90 -6.30
CA TYR A 72 1.11 18.56 -7.54
C TYR A 72 0.65 20.01 -7.45
N ILE A 73 1.58 20.91 -7.21
CA ILE A 73 1.41 22.33 -7.51
C ILE A 73 1.32 22.38 -9.04
N PRO A 74 0.19 22.82 -9.63
CA PRO A 74 0.12 22.97 -11.08
C PRO A 74 1.36 23.72 -11.51
N PRO A 75 2.05 23.32 -12.59
CA PRO A 75 3.08 24.16 -13.15
C PRO A 75 2.46 25.55 -13.27
N THR A 76 3.07 26.53 -12.63
CA THR A 76 2.74 27.93 -12.87
C THR A 76 3.02 28.11 -14.34
N GLY A 77 1.96 27.94 -15.14
CA GLY A 77 2.03 28.01 -16.59
C GLY A 77 2.84 29.25 -16.94
N SER A 78 3.79 29.07 -17.82
CA SER A 78 4.62 30.20 -18.23
C SER A 78 3.67 31.34 -18.58
N SER A 79 3.84 32.44 -17.88
CA SER A 79 2.95 33.61 -17.92
C SER A 79 2.73 34.21 -19.33
N LYS A 80 3.38 33.64 -20.34
CA LYS A 80 3.20 34.03 -21.77
C LYS A 80 1.91 33.46 -22.41
N ASN A 81 1.40 32.30 -21.94
CA ASN A 81 0.21 31.70 -22.55
C ASN A 81 -1.10 32.10 -21.85
N GLN A 82 -1.05 32.56 -20.59
CA GLN A 82 -2.25 33.05 -19.89
C GLN A 82 -2.88 34.28 -20.52
N GLN A 83 -2.08 35.20 -21.11
CA GLN A 83 -2.62 36.41 -21.77
C GLN A 83 -3.40 36.13 -23.07
N ALA A 84 -3.21 34.97 -23.71
CA ALA A 84 -3.94 34.60 -24.92
C ALA A 84 -5.35 34.06 -24.64
N SER A 85 -5.60 33.58 -23.43
CA SER A 85 -6.90 32.94 -23.07
C SER A 85 -7.97 33.95 -22.62
N ASP A 86 -7.60 35.15 -22.22
CA ASP A 86 -8.52 36.11 -21.60
C ASP A 86 -9.55 36.73 -22.58
N ASN A 87 -9.37 36.53 -23.89
CA ASN A 87 -10.29 37.01 -24.91
C ASN A 87 -11.21 35.94 -25.52
N ILE A 88 -11.14 34.71 -25.07
CA ILE A 88 -11.99 33.64 -25.60
C ILE A 88 -13.36 33.69 -24.91
N LYS A 89 -14.42 33.88 -25.70
CA LYS A 89 -15.80 33.82 -25.19
C LYS A 89 -16.16 32.40 -24.88
N ARG A 90 -16.17 32.01 -23.59
CA ARG A 90 -16.51 30.70 -23.09
C ARG A 90 -18.03 30.51 -23.00
N SER A 91 -18.49 29.27 -23.21
CA SER A 91 -19.87 28.89 -22.85
C SER A 91 -20.03 28.85 -21.35
N PRO A 92 -21.26 28.94 -20.80
CA PRO A 92 -21.50 28.78 -19.37
C PRO A 92 -20.97 27.46 -18.81
N GLU A 93 -21.05 26.37 -19.60
CA GLU A 93 -20.55 25.05 -19.25
C GLU A 93 -19.02 25.04 -19.18
N GLN A 94 -18.34 25.66 -20.15
CA GLN A 94 -16.88 25.79 -20.15
C GLN A 94 -16.40 26.65 -18.97
N GLN A 95 -17.08 27.75 -18.66
CA GLN A 95 -16.77 28.60 -17.52
C GLN A 95 -16.91 27.84 -16.21
N ARG A 96 -17.94 27.01 -16.07
CA ARG A 96 -18.15 26.19 -14.87
C ARG A 96 -17.01 25.19 -14.62
N ILE A 97 -16.39 24.63 -15.66
CA ILE A 97 -15.20 23.77 -15.54
C ILE A 97 -14.02 24.59 -14.98
N ILE A 98 -13.80 25.80 -15.47
CA ILE A 98 -12.77 26.72 -14.97
C ILE A 98 -13.01 27.05 -13.48
N ASP A 99 -14.26 27.34 -13.12
CA ASP A 99 -14.65 27.64 -11.74
C ASP A 99 -14.38 26.45 -10.80
N PHE A 100 -14.71 25.22 -11.23
CA PHE A 100 -14.36 24.01 -10.46
C PHE A 100 -12.85 23.83 -10.32
N ASN A 101 -12.09 24.07 -11.38
CA ASN A 101 -10.62 23.99 -11.31
C ASN A 101 -10.04 25.02 -10.35
N THR A 102 -10.53 26.27 -10.40
CA THR A 102 -10.13 27.34 -9.49
C THR A 102 -10.48 27.02 -8.03
N ALA A 103 -11.62 26.37 -7.81
CA ALA A 103 -12.03 25.88 -6.50
C ALA A 103 -11.28 24.60 -6.03
N GLY A 104 -10.37 24.04 -6.85
CA GLY A 104 -9.66 22.79 -6.56
C GLY A 104 -10.54 21.55 -6.63
N ASN A 105 -11.74 21.61 -7.20
CA ASN A 105 -12.64 20.48 -7.36
C ASN A 105 -12.32 19.69 -8.63
N TYR A 106 -11.13 19.09 -8.68
CA TYR A 106 -10.63 18.35 -9.85
C TYR A 106 -11.51 17.15 -10.23
N GLN A 107 -12.22 16.57 -9.27
CA GLN A 107 -13.16 15.47 -9.56
C GLN A 107 -14.32 15.98 -10.44
N ALA A 108 -14.89 17.14 -10.14
CA ALA A 108 -15.92 17.75 -10.94
C ALA A 108 -15.39 18.17 -12.33
N VAL A 109 -14.19 18.77 -12.39
CA VAL A 109 -13.52 19.10 -13.66
C VAL A 109 -13.40 17.85 -14.55
N GLY A 110 -12.90 16.74 -14.02
CA GLY A 110 -12.73 15.51 -14.79
C GLY A 110 -14.07 14.93 -15.26
N THR A 111 -15.11 14.91 -14.40
CA THR A 111 -16.40 14.29 -14.72
C THR A 111 -17.19 15.13 -15.71
N GLU A 112 -17.37 16.42 -15.42
CA GLU A 112 -18.13 17.33 -16.29
C GLU A 112 -17.35 17.67 -17.55
N GLY A 113 -16.03 17.74 -17.46
CA GLY A 113 -15.15 17.97 -18.61
C GLY A 113 -15.25 16.86 -19.64
N LEU A 114 -15.21 15.58 -19.24
CA LEU A 114 -15.39 14.47 -20.18
C LEU A 114 -16.79 14.48 -20.82
N LEU A 115 -17.81 14.82 -20.04
CA LEU A 115 -19.16 14.93 -20.57
C LEU A 115 -19.23 16.07 -21.60
N LEU A 116 -18.59 17.19 -21.36
CA LEU A 116 -18.56 18.32 -22.30
C LEU A 116 -17.75 17.98 -23.55
N MET A 117 -16.58 17.34 -23.42
CA MET A 117 -15.77 16.83 -24.54
C MET A 117 -16.52 15.84 -25.44
N SER A 118 -17.50 15.10 -24.89
CA SER A 118 -18.34 14.20 -25.68
C SER A 118 -19.41 14.91 -26.51
N LYS A 119 -19.72 16.17 -26.20
CA LYS A 119 -20.76 16.97 -26.86
C LYS A 119 -20.20 17.98 -27.84
N GLU A 120 -19.04 18.55 -27.55
CA GLU A 120 -18.43 19.58 -28.36
C GLU A 120 -16.89 19.48 -28.34
N LYS A 121 -16.26 20.06 -29.36
CA LYS A 121 -14.81 20.19 -29.38
C LYS A 121 -14.42 21.36 -28.48
N LEU A 122 -13.59 21.06 -27.46
CA LEU A 122 -13.05 22.07 -26.57
C LEU A 122 -11.70 22.60 -27.07
N ASP A 123 -11.33 23.81 -26.64
CA ASP A 123 -9.99 24.34 -26.85
C ASP A 123 -8.93 23.55 -26.08
N ASP A 124 -7.72 23.55 -26.59
CA ASP A 124 -6.62 22.74 -26.07
C ASP A 124 -6.28 23.03 -24.59
N ASP A 125 -6.45 24.26 -24.14
CA ASP A 125 -6.23 24.66 -22.74
C ASP A 125 -7.25 24.01 -21.80
N LEU A 126 -8.54 23.96 -22.17
CA LEU A 126 -9.57 23.27 -21.41
C LEU A 126 -9.37 21.75 -21.43
N GLN A 127 -8.98 21.19 -22.58
CA GLN A 127 -8.67 19.78 -22.68
C GLN A 127 -7.48 19.40 -21.77
N LEU A 128 -6.43 20.25 -21.72
CA LEU A 128 -5.27 20.04 -20.84
C LEU A 128 -5.68 20.13 -19.36
N MET A 129 -6.53 21.09 -19.00
CA MET A 129 -7.07 21.23 -17.63
C MET A 129 -7.85 19.99 -17.22
N ILE A 130 -8.68 19.44 -18.10
CA ILE A 130 -9.45 18.21 -17.88
C ILE A 130 -8.51 17.02 -17.75
N ALA A 131 -7.51 16.87 -18.64
CA ALA A 131 -6.53 15.79 -18.58
C ALA A 131 -5.74 15.79 -17.26
N ASN A 132 -5.27 16.97 -16.83
CA ASN A 132 -4.59 17.14 -15.54
C ASN A 132 -5.50 16.71 -14.37
N SER A 133 -6.75 17.16 -14.38
CA SER A 133 -7.71 16.85 -13.32
C SER A 133 -8.04 15.35 -13.25
N LEU A 134 -8.17 14.69 -14.41
CA LEU A 134 -8.33 13.25 -14.49
C LEU A 134 -7.11 12.51 -13.92
N ALA A 135 -5.91 12.94 -14.31
CA ALA A 135 -4.68 12.35 -13.81
C ALA A 135 -4.54 12.49 -12.28
N TRP A 136 -4.78 13.69 -11.74
CA TRP A 136 -4.68 13.98 -10.30
C TRP A 136 -5.74 13.26 -9.47
N THR A 137 -6.88 12.93 -10.06
CA THR A 137 -7.94 12.16 -9.38
C THR A 137 -7.82 10.65 -9.57
N GLY A 138 -6.73 10.18 -10.23
CA GLY A 138 -6.45 8.76 -10.42
C GLY A 138 -7.20 8.11 -11.58
N ARG A 139 -7.86 8.91 -12.45
CA ARG A 139 -8.59 8.45 -13.65
C ARG A 139 -7.64 8.33 -14.84
N MET A 140 -6.59 7.50 -14.67
CA MET A 140 -5.47 7.44 -15.61
C MET A 140 -5.87 6.95 -17.00
N THR A 141 -6.77 5.97 -17.08
CA THR A 141 -7.28 5.41 -18.35
C THR A 141 -7.95 6.47 -19.21
N GLU A 142 -8.58 7.48 -18.59
CA GLU A 142 -9.27 8.56 -19.29
C GLU A 142 -8.32 9.76 -19.56
N ALA A 143 -7.34 9.99 -18.69
CA ALA A 143 -6.34 11.04 -18.86
C ALA A 143 -5.42 10.77 -20.07
N ILE A 144 -4.98 9.51 -20.26
CA ILE A 144 -4.02 9.14 -21.32
C ILE A 144 -4.48 9.57 -22.71
N PRO A 145 -5.69 9.18 -23.23
CA PRO A 145 -6.12 9.58 -24.55
C PRO A 145 -6.31 11.10 -24.68
N THR A 146 -6.71 11.80 -23.61
CA THR A 146 -6.84 13.27 -23.63
C THR A 146 -5.48 13.95 -23.82
N TYR A 147 -4.45 13.52 -23.09
CA TYR A 147 -3.09 14.04 -23.32
C TYR A 147 -2.55 13.70 -24.71
N GLN A 148 -2.80 12.46 -25.19
CA GLN A 148 -2.36 12.04 -26.52
C GLN A 148 -2.98 12.90 -27.63
N GLY A 149 -4.22 13.34 -27.46
CA GLY A 149 -4.89 14.27 -28.39
C GLY A 149 -4.20 15.63 -28.48
N LEU A 150 -3.49 16.05 -27.42
CA LEU A 150 -2.80 17.34 -27.33
C LEU A 150 -1.30 17.27 -27.70
N ALA A 151 -0.76 16.05 -27.93
CA ALA A 151 0.69 15.83 -28.07
C ALA A 151 1.33 16.54 -29.28
N ASN A 152 0.55 16.99 -30.25
CA ASN A 152 1.01 17.73 -31.45
C ASN A 152 0.47 19.16 -31.53
N GLY A 153 -0.20 19.65 -30.49
CA GLY A 153 -0.81 20.96 -30.43
C GLY A 153 0.09 22.03 -29.81
N GLN A 154 -0.51 23.16 -29.53
CA GLN A 154 0.16 24.31 -28.91
C GLN A 154 0.65 23.98 -27.48
N PHE A 155 0.04 23.02 -26.80
CA PHE A 155 0.40 22.53 -25.45
C PHE A 155 1.11 21.18 -25.47
N ALA A 156 1.82 20.87 -26.57
CA ALA A 156 2.46 19.57 -26.75
C ALA A 156 3.47 19.22 -25.61
N ASN A 157 4.26 20.17 -25.14
CA ASN A 157 5.23 19.94 -24.06
C ASN A 157 4.51 19.65 -22.74
N GLU A 158 3.51 20.45 -22.37
CA GLU A 158 2.72 20.28 -21.15
C GLU A 158 1.95 18.94 -21.17
N ALA A 159 1.35 18.60 -22.32
CA ALA A 159 0.64 17.35 -22.49
C ALA A 159 1.58 16.14 -22.42
N ASN A 160 2.78 16.22 -23.02
CA ASN A 160 3.77 15.14 -22.95
C ASN A 160 4.35 14.99 -21.53
N VAL A 161 4.57 16.08 -20.79
CA VAL A 161 4.96 16.00 -19.36
C VAL A 161 3.83 15.36 -18.54
N GLY A 162 2.58 15.79 -18.73
CA GLY A 162 1.42 15.20 -18.06
C GLY A 162 1.28 13.71 -18.34
N LEU A 163 1.38 13.30 -19.60
CA LEU A 163 1.33 11.91 -20.02
C LEU A 163 2.48 11.09 -19.43
N ALA A 164 3.69 11.63 -19.45
CA ALA A 164 4.86 11.00 -18.85
C ALA A 164 4.69 10.80 -17.33
N ASN A 165 4.15 11.82 -16.63
CA ASN A 165 3.81 11.72 -15.21
C ASN A 165 2.79 10.58 -14.95
N VAL A 166 1.74 10.50 -15.77
CA VAL A 166 0.74 9.41 -15.67
C VAL A 166 1.40 8.04 -15.83
N PHE A 167 2.28 7.88 -16.82
CA PHE A 167 3.01 6.62 -16.99
C PHE A 167 3.92 6.32 -15.79
N ARG A 168 4.67 7.30 -15.30
CA ARG A 168 5.56 7.14 -14.14
C ARG A 168 4.79 6.75 -12.88
N TRP A 169 3.66 7.40 -12.58
CA TRP A 169 2.82 7.06 -11.43
C TRP A 169 2.23 5.64 -11.50
N ASN A 170 2.10 5.09 -12.70
CA ASN A 170 1.69 3.70 -12.93
C ASN A 170 2.87 2.72 -13.00
N GLY A 171 4.09 3.15 -12.67
CA GLY A 171 5.29 2.32 -12.73
C GLY A 171 5.78 2.02 -14.16
N ARG A 172 5.23 2.71 -15.18
CA ARG A 172 5.59 2.57 -16.60
C ARG A 172 6.71 3.56 -16.97
N ASP A 173 7.78 3.57 -16.19
CA ASP A 173 8.90 4.50 -16.36
C ASP A 173 9.58 4.37 -17.73
N ASN A 174 9.55 3.16 -18.33
CA ASN A 174 10.01 2.91 -19.68
C ASN A 174 9.21 3.66 -20.76
N GLN A 175 7.94 3.98 -20.52
CA GLN A 175 7.11 4.79 -21.40
C GLN A 175 7.22 6.30 -21.06
N ALA A 176 7.45 6.63 -19.80
CA ALA A 176 7.61 8.01 -19.35
C ALA A 176 8.91 8.64 -19.82
N ALA A 177 10.04 7.93 -19.68
CA ALA A 177 11.36 8.49 -19.98
C ALA A 177 11.52 8.99 -21.44
N PRO A 178 11.02 8.32 -22.49
CA PRO A 178 11.06 8.85 -23.85
C PRO A 178 10.29 10.17 -24.03
N LEU A 179 9.14 10.32 -23.37
CA LEU A 179 8.33 11.53 -23.44
C LEU A 179 9.04 12.72 -22.77
N TYR A 180 9.63 12.54 -21.59
CA TYR A 180 10.44 13.59 -20.97
C TYR A 180 11.63 14.00 -21.86
N ARG A 181 12.31 13.02 -22.48
CA ARG A 181 13.41 13.35 -23.44
C ARG A 181 12.91 14.12 -24.65
N ALA A 182 11.72 13.81 -25.16
CA ALA A 182 11.13 14.54 -26.28
C ALA A 182 10.83 16.00 -25.90
N VAL A 183 10.30 16.23 -24.70
CA VAL A 183 10.10 17.59 -24.16
C VAL A 183 11.43 18.33 -24.02
N LEU A 184 12.46 17.69 -23.43
CA LEU A 184 13.78 18.31 -23.25
C LEU A 184 14.52 18.59 -24.55
N ALA A 185 14.17 17.91 -25.64
CA ALA A 185 14.72 18.23 -26.96
C ALA A 185 14.20 19.55 -27.52
N SER A 186 12.97 19.97 -27.16
CA SER A 186 12.36 21.24 -27.57
C SER A 186 12.49 22.33 -26.51
N ASP A 187 12.53 21.97 -25.23
CA ASP A 187 12.63 22.84 -24.05
C ASP A 187 13.63 22.27 -23.04
N PRO A 188 14.95 22.49 -23.23
CA PRO A 188 16.00 21.90 -22.38
C PRO A 188 15.97 22.36 -20.92
N GLU A 189 15.29 23.49 -20.61
CA GLU A 189 15.20 24.05 -19.27
C GLU A 189 13.90 23.64 -18.55
N ASN A 190 13.10 22.77 -19.13
CA ASN A 190 11.85 22.32 -18.53
C ASN A 190 12.11 21.53 -17.25
N LYS A 191 11.89 22.17 -16.12
CA LYS A 191 12.20 21.61 -14.79
C LYS A 191 11.42 20.32 -14.49
N ASP A 192 10.15 20.29 -14.88
CA ASP A 192 9.28 19.12 -14.64
C ASP A 192 9.76 17.92 -15.46
N ALA A 193 10.19 18.15 -16.69
CA ALA A 193 10.76 17.10 -17.54
C ALA A 193 12.14 16.63 -17.07
N ILE A 194 13.00 17.54 -16.56
CA ILE A 194 14.31 17.19 -15.97
C ILE A 194 14.10 16.29 -14.76
N GLU A 195 13.29 16.74 -13.79
CA GLU A 195 13.02 15.98 -12.57
C GLU A 195 12.32 14.64 -12.88
N GLY A 196 11.30 14.68 -13.74
CA GLY A 196 10.56 13.50 -14.17
C GLY A 196 11.45 12.45 -14.83
N LEU A 197 12.37 12.87 -15.70
CA LEU A 197 13.32 11.97 -16.37
C LEU A 197 14.33 11.38 -15.39
N GLU A 198 14.82 12.16 -14.45
CA GLU A 198 15.73 11.67 -13.41
C GLU A 198 15.05 10.57 -12.55
N LEU A 199 13.83 10.84 -12.10
CA LEU A 199 13.05 9.87 -11.32
C LEU A 199 12.75 8.61 -12.12
N ALA A 200 12.33 8.74 -13.39
CA ALA A 200 12.07 7.60 -14.26
C ALA A 200 13.33 6.76 -14.51
N ASN A 201 14.46 7.41 -14.81
CA ASN A 201 15.73 6.71 -14.98
C ASN A 201 16.18 5.99 -13.70
N ARG A 202 15.96 6.59 -12.51
CA ARG A 202 16.26 5.98 -11.21
C ARG A 202 15.42 4.71 -10.99
N GLU A 203 14.14 4.73 -11.38
CA GLU A 203 13.26 3.57 -11.27
C GLU A 203 13.54 2.44 -12.28
N LEU A 204 14.10 2.77 -13.43
CA LEU A 204 14.48 1.78 -14.46
C LEU A 204 15.76 1.03 -14.09
N ARG A 205 16.62 1.60 -13.26
CA ARG A 205 17.91 0.99 -12.90
C ARG A 205 17.74 -0.23 -11.99
N PRO A 206 18.53 -1.28 -12.19
CA PRO A 206 18.63 -2.38 -11.23
C PRO A 206 19.09 -1.84 -9.86
N ARG A 207 18.56 -2.45 -8.80
CA ARG A 207 18.90 -2.05 -7.43
C ARG A 207 19.07 -3.23 -6.50
N THR A 208 19.98 -3.07 -5.56
CA THR A 208 20.15 -4.00 -4.45
C THR A 208 19.91 -3.26 -3.14
N THR A 209 19.07 -3.82 -2.28
CA THR A 209 18.80 -3.31 -0.95
C THR A 209 19.22 -4.34 0.08
N VAL A 210 20.03 -3.94 1.03
CA VAL A 210 20.33 -4.70 2.25
C VAL A 210 19.61 -4.03 3.40
N SER A 211 18.87 -4.78 4.19
CA SER A 211 18.22 -4.27 5.39
C SER A 211 18.50 -5.14 6.60
N VAL A 212 18.67 -4.50 7.73
CA VAL A 212 18.87 -5.13 9.04
C VAL A 212 17.85 -4.54 9.99
N GLY A 213 17.07 -5.38 10.63
CA GLY A 213 16.05 -4.92 11.54
C GLY A 213 15.76 -5.89 12.66
N GLY A 214 14.91 -5.45 13.57
CA GLY A 214 14.46 -6.29 14.65
C GLY A 214 13.34 -5.67 15.47
N SER A 215 12.78 -6.50 16.34
CA SER A 215 11.75 -6.10 17.28
C SER A 215 11.86 -6.84 18.59
N ASN A 216 11.25 -6.25 19.60
CA ASN A 216 10.99 -6.88 20.89
C ASN A 216 9.56 -6.55 21.30
N ASP A 217 8.90 -7.47 21.98
CA ASP A 217 7.57 -7.24 22.52
C ASP A 217 7.44 -7.66 24.00
N SER A 218 6.28 -7.37 24.56
CA SER A 218 5.95 -7.67 25.97
C SER A 218 5.66 -9.16 26.24
N ALA A 219 5.61 -9.99 25.19
CA ALA A 219 5.57 -11.44 25.30
C ALA A 219 6.98 -12.07 25.25
N ASP A 220 8.03 -11.25 25.45
CA ASP A 220 9.45 -11.62 25.37
C ASP A 220 9.90 -12.18 24.02
N ILE A 221 9.11 -11.93 22.95
CA ILE A 221 9.51 -12.30 21.60
C ILE A 221 10.55 -11.29 21.10
N GLN A 222 11.69 -11.78 20.70
CA GLN A 222 12.75 -11.02 20.06
C GLN A 222 12.95 -11.53 18.64
N ARG A 223 12.75 -10.65 17.66
CA ARG A 223 13.03 -10.92 16.25
C ARG A 223 14.27 -10.15 15.80
N ARG A 224 15.09 -10.79 15.00
CA ARG A 224 16.17 -10.16 14.23
C ARG A 224 16.08 -10.66 12.79
N ALA A 225 16.23 -9.78 11.84
CA ALA A 225 16.15 -10.11 10.42
C ALA A 225 17.23 -9.39 9.63
N VAL A 226 17.79 -10.10 8.66
CA VAL A 226 18.63 -9.53 7.62
C VAL A 226 18.00 -9.92 6.29
N THR A 227 17.82 -8.94 5.41
CA THR A 227 17.22 -9.16 4.10
C THR A 227 18.13 -8.56 3.03
N LEU A 228 18.41 -9.34 2.00
CA LEU A 228 19.03 -8.90 0.75
C LEU A 228 17.97 -8.99 -0.35
N ASN A 229 17.71 -7.90 -1.02
CA ASN A 229 16.77 -7.82 -2.12
C ASN A 229 17.47 -7.26 -3.35
N HIS A 230 17.36 -7.94 -4.49
CA HIS A 230 17.80 -7.45 -5.79
C HIS A 230 16.62 -7.37 -6.73
N ARG A 231 16.38 -6.16 -7.27
CA ARG A 231 15.29 -5.87 -8.19
C ARG A 231 15.83 -5.32 -9.50
N TRP A 232 15.30 -5.83 -10.62
CA TRP A 232 15.62 -5.33 -11.95
C TRP A 232 14.40 -5.36 -12.86
N ARG A 233 14.54 -4.75 -14.01
CA ARG A 233 13.54 -4.82 -15.07
C ARG A 233 14.12 -5.57 -16.27
N ASP A 234 13.23 -6.12 -17.11
CA ASP A 234 13.63 -6.67 -18.41
C ASP A 234 14.15 -5.57 -19.35
N SER A 235 14.67 -5.95 -20.49
CA SER A 235 15.21 -5.02 -21.50
C SER A 235 14.20 -4.01 -22.02
N THR A 236 12.90 -4.31 -21.96
CA THR A 236 11.82 -3.40 -22.35
C THR A 236 11.40 -2.45 -21.22
N GLY A 237 11.81 -2.71 -19.99
CA GLY A 237 11.35 -2.01 -18.79
C GLY A 237 9.89 -2.31 -18.40
N SER A 238 9.26 -3.27 -19.11
CA SER A 238 7.83 -3.58 -18.95
C SER A 238 7.53 -4.57 -17.83
N ASN A 239 8.55 -5.32 -17.42
CA ASN A 239 8.41 -6.34 -16.38
C ASN A 239 9.42 -6.10 -15.27
N VAL A 240 8.97 -6.28 -14.04
CA VAL A 240 9.80 -6.21 -12.84
C VAL A 240 10.06 -7.61 -12.33
N MET A 241 11.32 -7.90 -12.07
CA MET A 241 11.79 -9.13 -11.44
C MET A 241 12.50 -8.78 -10.13
N GLU A 242 12.35 -9.64 -9.15
CA GLU A 242 12.93 -9.44 -7.83
C GLU A 242 13.37 -10.79 -7.24
N ILE A 243 14.59 -10.82 -6.71
CA ILE A 243 15.07 -11.93 -5.86
C ILE A 243 15.31 -11.37 -4.46
N GLU A 244 14.73 -12.04 -3.48
CA GLU A 244 14.91 -11.71 -2.07
C GLU A 244 15.42 -12.93 -1.31
N THR A 245 16.45 -12.72 -0.51
CA THR A 245 16.91 -13.67 0.50
C THR A 245 16.75 -13.01 1.87
N SER A 246 16.12 -13.70 2.80
CA SER A 246 16.00 -13.25 4.17
C SER A 246 16.47 -14.31 5.15
N VAL A 247 17.10 -13.86 6.22
CA VAL A 247 17.43 -14.69 7.39
C VAL A 247 16.76 -14.06 8.59
N VAL A 248 15.90 -14.84 9.23
CA VAL A 248 15.15 -14.42 10.41
C VAL A 248 15.54 -15.29 11.58
N ARG A 249 15.76 -14.68 12.72
CA ARG A 249 15.94 -15.33 14.01
C ARG A 249 14.92 -14.81 14.99
N ASP A 250 14.05 -15.69 15.45
CA ASP A 250 13.07 -15.42 16.49
C ASP A 250 13.47 -16.15 17.78
N ARG A 251 13.31 -15.46 18.90
CA ARG A 251 13.66 -16.00 20.22
C ARG A 251 12.59 -15.66 21.24
N LEU A 252 12.23 -16.67 22.03
CA LEU A 252 11.57 -16.60 23.34
C LEU A 252 12.56 -17.14 24.41
N PRO A 253 12.34 -16.94 25.70
CA PRO A 253 13.20 -17.49 26.73
C PRO A 253 13.41 -19.02 26.63
N THR A 254 12.38 -19.74 26.16
CA THR A 254 12.36 -21.22 26.08
C THR A 254 12.54 -21.77 24.67
N VAL A 255 12.38 -20.94 23.61
CA VAL A 255 12.41 -21.39 22.22
C VAL A 255 13.17 -20.42 21.36
N GLN A 256 14.02 -20.94 20.49
CA GLN A 256 14.67 -20.18 19.43
C GLN A 256 14.41 -20.86 18.09
N ALA A 257 14.05 -20.08 17.10
CA ALA A 257 13.88 -20.52 15.74
C ALA A 257 14.62 -19.64 14.76
N ASN A 258 15.27 -20.24 13.78
CA ASN A 258 15.94 -19.56 12.67
C ASN A 258 15.33 -20.05 11.36
N GLN A 259 15.16 -19.16 10.41
CA GLN A 259 14.71 -19.49 9.07
C GLN A 259 15.46 -18.63 8.06
N ALA A 260 15.83 -19.25 6.95
CA ALA A 260 16.28 -18.53 5.78
C ALA A 260 15.31 -18.81 4.63
N ASP A 261 14.95 -17.75 3.91
CA ASP A 261 14.01 -17.80 2.79
C ASP A 261 14.69 -17.31 1.52
N LEU A 262 14.33 -17.91 0.40
CA LEU A 262 14.62 -17.41 -0.94
C LEU A 262 13.27 -17.20 -1.64
N THR A 263 13.07 -16.02 -2.20
CA THR A 263 11.84 -15.64 -2.90
C THR A 263 12.17 -15.01 -4.24
N PHE A 264 11.52 -15.47 -5.29
CA PHE A 264 11.49 -14.83 -6.60
C PHE A 264 10.11 -14.24 -6.84
N ARG A 265 10.08 -13.00 -7.35
CA ARG A 265 8.84 -12.28 -7.71
C ARG A 265 8.94 -11.76 -9.13
N TYR A 266 7.81 -11.82 -9.82
CA TYR A 266 7.62 -11.26 -11.16
C TYR A 266 6.33 -10.43 -11.18
N GLN A 267 6.37 -9.30 -11.88
CA GLN A 267 5.19 -8.46 -12.13
C GLN A 267 5.28 -7.82 -13.51
N ALA A 268 4.23 -7.98 -14.31
CA ALA A 268 4.05 -7.24 -15.56
C ALA A 268 3.43 -5.85 -15.27
N LEU A 269 3.98 -4.80 -15.89
CA LEU A 269 3.56 -3.41 -15.65
C LEU A 269 2.76 -2.80 -16.81
N ASN A 270 3.00 -3.24 -18.05
CA ASN A 270 2.43 -2.60 -19.25
C ASN A 270 1.08 -3.19 -19.70
N LEU A 271 0.55 -4.15 -18.96
CA LEU A 271 -0.73 -4.77 -19.27
C LEU A 271 -1.87 -4.10 -18.53
N THR A 272 -3.05 -4.02 -19.15
CA THR A 272 -4.29 -3.57 -18.49
C THR A 272 -4.62 -4.45 -17.27
N LEU A 273 -4.35 -5.75 -17.42
CA LEU A 273 -4.36 -6.75 -16.37
C LEU A 273 -2.92 -6.99 -15.97
N LYS A 274 -2.48 -6.47 -14.83
CA LYS A 274 -1.09 -6.60 -14.37
C LYS A 274 -0.91 -7.89 -13.57
N PRO A 275 -0.57 -9.02 -14.19
CA PRO A 275 -0.32 -10.26 -13.48
C PRO A 275 0.97 -10.20 -12.68
N SER A 276 0.99 -10.91 -11.58
CA SER A 276 2.18 -11.11 -10.75
C SER A 276 2.23 -12.54 -10.23
N PHE A 277 3.41 -13.04 -9.96
CA PHE A 277 3.59 -14.29 -9.23
C PHE A 277 4.79 -14.20 -8.29
N GLU A 278 4.73 -15.00 -7.24
CA GLU A 278 5.79 -15.20 -6.26
C GLU A 278 6.04 -16.70 -6.08
N ILE A 279 7.28 -17.11 -6.12
CA ILE A 279 7.71 -18.45 -5.73
C ILE A 279 8.73 -18.31 -4.61
N SER A 280 8.55 -19.05 -3.53
CA SER A 280 9.48 -19.02 -2.39
C SER A 280 9.74 -20.40 -1.80
N THR A 281 10.89 -20.54 -1.15
CA THR A 281 11.28 -21.72 -0.37
C THR A 281 11.92 -21.28 0.93
N ALA A 282 11.92 -22.14 1.94
CA ALA A 282 12.50 -21.86 3.25
C ALA A 282 13.29 -23.07 3.78
N THR A 283 14.38 -22.81 4.53
CA THR A 283 15.34 -23.84 4.97
C THR A 283 14.78 -24.91 5.89
N LYS A 284 13.79 -24.59 6.72
CA LYS A 284 13.17 -25.59 7.61
C LYS A 284 12.14 -26.47 6.91
N THR A 285 11.77 -26.11 5.70
CA THR A 285 10.77 -26.76 4.88
C THR A 285 11.41 -27.41 3.67
N SER A 286 12.56 -28.07 3.86
CA SER A 286 13.30 -28.69 2.77
C SER A 286 12.34 -29.49 1.87
N GLY A 287 12.18 -29.05 0.61
CA GLY A 287 11.24 -29.61 -0.36
C GLY A 287 9.88 -28.91 -0.45
N ASN A 288 9.53 -27.95 0.39
CA ASN A 288 8.31 -27.16 0.22
C ASN A 288 8.57 -25.92 -0.63
N ILE A 289 7.93 -25.89 -1.77
CA ILE A 289 7.82 -24.72 -2.62
C ILE A 289 6.47 -24.07 -2.34
N TYR A 290 6.49 -22.76 -2.18
CA TYR A 290 5.31 -21.94 -2.01
C TYR A 290 5.13 -21.11 -3.26
N ALA A 291 3.92 -21.02 -3.76
CA ALA A 291 3.59 -20.25 -4.95
C ALA A 291 2.35 -19.40 -4.70
N ASN A 292 2.42 -18.13 -5.07
CA ASN A 292 1.34 -17.18 -4.95
C ASN A 292 1.20 -16.41 -6.27
N GLY A 293 -0.02 -16.31 -6.77
CA GLY A 293 -0.36 -15.54 -7.96
C GLY A 293 -1.23 -14.34 -7.61
N GLY A 294 -1.12 -13.29 -8.38
CA GLY A 294 -1.94 -12.09 -8.22
C GLY A 294 -2.21 -11.38 -9.54
N ILE A 295 -3.24 -10.55 -9.53
CA ILE A 295 -3.59 -9.66 -10.63
C ILE A 295 -4.00 -8.31 -10.08
N LYS A 296 -3.66 -7.24 -10.81
CA LYS A 296 -4.19 -5.90 -10.55
C LYS A 296 -5.04 -5.47 -11.74
N LEU A 297 -6.15 -4.86 -11.44
CA LEU A 297 -7.21 -4.47 -12.38
C LEU A 297 -7.56 -2.99 -12.18
N PHE A 298 -8.16 -2.37 -13.19
CA PHE A 298 -8.74 -1.03 -13.12
C PHE A 298 -7.74 0.01 -12.61
N ASP A 299 -6.57 0.11 -13.27
CA ASP A 299 -5.50 1.02 -12.89
C ASP A 299 -5.05 0.85 -11.42
N ASP A 300 -4.89 -0.42 -11.02
CA ASP A 300 -4.50 -0.82 -9.66
C ASP A 300 -5.55 -0.56 -8.56
N GLN A 301 -6.79 -0.22 -8.94
CA GLN A 301 -7.88 -0.05 -7.96
C GLN A 301 -8.26 -1.36 -7.29
N LEU A 302 -8.20 -2.48 -8.02
CA LEU A 302 -8.49 -3.80 -7.47
C LEU A 302 -7.28 -4.71 -7.64
N SER A 303 -6.83 -5.32 -6.54
CA SER A 303 -5.80 -6.36 -6.56
C SER A 303 -6.36 -7.63 -5.95
N LEU A 304 -6.20 -8.74 -6.65
CA LEU A 304 -6.57 -10.07 -6.18
C LEU A 304 -5.30 -10.91 -6.09
N GLN A 305 -5.22 -11.76 -5.08
CA GLN A 305 -4.11 -12.71 -4.91
C GLN A 305 -4.63 -14.03 -4.34
N ALA A 306 -3.99 -15.12 -4.75
CA ALA A 306 -4.26 -16.44 -4.17
C ALA A 306 -3.03 -17.34 -4.31
N GLY A 307 -2.85 -18.26 -3.38
CA GLY A 307 -1.76 -19.22 -3.45
C GLY A 307 -1.45 -19.90 -2.12
N ARG A 308 -0.33 -20.60 -2.10
CA ARG A 308 0.22 -21.21 -0.90
C ARG A 308 1.44 -20.43 -0.42
N MET A 309 1.56 -20.22 0.87
CA MET A 309 2.64 -19.46 1.47
C MET A 309 3.20 -20.15 2.73
N ASN A 310 4.43 -19.79 3.07
CA ASN A 310 5.01 -20.13 4.36
C ASN A 310 4.37 -19.25 5.45
N TRP A 311 3.58 -19.86 6.34
CA TRP A 311 2.92 -19.15 7.44
C TRP A 311 3.91 -18.61 8.46
N GLY A 312 5.04 -19.27 8.68
CA GLY A 312 6.09 -18.82 9.58
C GLY A 312 6.68 -17.44 9.23
N ARG A 313 6.52 -16.99 7.98
CA ARG A 313 6.89 -15.62 7.57
C ARG A 313 5.94 -14.54 8.10
N ILE A 314 4.67 -14.92 8.35
CA ILE A 314 3.62 -14.04 8.88
C ILE A 314 3.51 -14.18 10.40
N ALA A 315 3.62 -15.40 10.89
CA ALA A 315 3.63 -15.67 12.33
C ALA A 315 4.91 -15.10 12.95
N THR A 316 4.80 -14.00 13.63
CA THR A 316 5.92 -13.32 14.31
C THR A 316 6.27 -13.99 15.65
N ASN A 317 6.12 -15.30 15.73
CA ASN A 317 6.32 -16.09 16.92
C ASN A 317 7.30 -17.23 16.65
N PRO A 318 8.33 -17.48 17.50
CA PRO A 318 9.26 -18.57 17.34
C PRO A 318 8.61 -19.97 17.28
N ASN A 319 7.50 -20.15 17.98
CA ASN A 319 6.73 -21.41 17.93
C ASN A 319 6.14 -21.64 16.53
N GLY A 320 5.60 -20.60 15.89
CA GLY A 320 5.09 -20.67 14.51
C GLY A 320 6.15 -20.97 13.49
N LEU A 321 7.33 -20.37 13.64
CA LEU A 321 8.51 -20.69 12.83
C LEU A 321 8.98 -22.14 13.07
N ALA A 322 9.02 -22.60 14.32
CA ALA A 322 9.44 -23.94 14.67
C ALA A 322 8.48 -25.02 14.18
N ALA A 323 7.17 -24.72 14.20
CA ALA A 323 6.10 -25.62 13.75
C ALA A 323 6.05 -25.77 12.23
N ASN A 324 6.78 -24.95 11.49
CA ASN A 324 6.89 -25.04 10.04
C ASN A 324 5.54 -25.01 9.29
N LEU A 325 4.67 -24.09 9.69
CA LEU A 325 3.33 -24.00 9.16
C LEU A 325 3.28 -23.40 7.76
N SER A 326 2.36 -23.89 6.95
CA SER A 326 1.99 -23.30 5.66
C SER A 326 0.54 -22.85 5.68
N ALA A 327 0.16 -21.99 4.74
CA ALA A 327 -1.24 -21.61 4.57
C ALA A 327 -1.59 -21.48 3.09
N TRP A 328 -2.82 -21.86 2.74
CA TRP A 328 -3.47 -21.36 1.54
C TRP A 328 -4.04 -19.98 1.84
N ASN A 329 -3.82 -19.04 0.95
CA ASN A 329 -4.33 -17.70 1.11
C ASN A 329 -5.15 -17.25 -0.10
N ALA A 330 -6.17 -16.43 0.16
CA ALA A 330 -6.86 -15.62 -0.83
C ALA A 330 -6.94 -14.19 -0.29
N GLY A 331 -6.61 -13.21 -1.11
CA GLY A 331 -6.56 -11.81 -0.70
C GLY A 331 -7.15 -10.89 -1.74
N LEU A 332 -7.76 -9.81 -1.26
CA LEU A 332 -8.33 -8.72 -2.03
C LEU A 332 -7.83 -7.39 -1.47
N ILE A 333 -7.43 -6.47 -2.34
CA ILE A 333 -7.16 -5.08 -2.00
C ILE A 333 -7.99 -4.22 -2.96
N TRP A 334 -8.80 -3.33 -2.40
CA TRP A 334 -9.54 -2.33 -3.16
C TRP A 334 -9.11 -0.93 -2.72
N ASN A 335 -8.80 -0.11 -3.72
CA ASN A 335 -8.28 1.23 -3.53
C ASN A 335 -9.05 2.21 -4.42
N GLN A 336 -9.72 3.19 -3.82
CA GLN A 336 -10.56 4.14 -4.51
C GLN A 336 -10.23 5.57 -4.11
N ASN A 337 -9.91 6.40 -5.08
CA ASN A 337 -9.81 7.84 -4.91
C ASN A 337 -11.20 8.47 -4.99
N LEU A 338 -11.50 9.35 -4.05
CA LEU A 338 -12.72 10.14 -3.97
C LEU A 338 -12.34 11.64 -3.96
N SER A 339 -13.29 12.53 -4.27
CA SER A 339 -13.05 13.98 -4.23
C SER A 339 -12.61 14.51 -2.86
N PHE A 340 -13.03 13.84 -1.79
CA PHE A 340 -12.76 14.24 -0.41
C PHE A 340 -11.75 13.34 0.32
N GLY A 341 -11.16 12.38 -0.38
CA GLY A 341 -10.16 11.50 0.22
C GLY A 341 -9.97 10.19 -0.54
N ARG A 342 -9.40 9.20 0.13
CA ARG A 342 -9.10 7.90 -0.44
C ARG A 342 -9.56 6.78 0.49
N ILE A 343 -10.21 5.77 -0.06
CA ILE A 343 -10.54 4.53 0.63
C ILE A 343 -9.54 3.45 0.22
N LEU A 344 -9.04 2.72 1.20
CA LEU A 344 -8.28 1.50 1.02
C LEU A 344 -8.93 0.39 1.84
N ALA A 345 -9.50 -0.59 1.17
CA ALA A 345 -10.03 -1.79 1.79
C ALA A 345 -9.18 -3.01 1.44
N ARG A 346 -9.05 -3.92 2.37
CA ARG A 346 -8.30 -5.16 2.18
C ARG A 346 -9.06 -6.33 2.81
N ALA A 347 -8.96 -7.55 2.30
CA ALA A 347 -9.47 -8.80 2.83
C ALA A 347 -8.51 -9.95 2.55
N ASN A 348 -8.14 -10.77 3.58
CA ASN A 348 -7.41 -12.01 3.39
C ASN A 348 -8.08 -13.13 4.19
N TYR A 349 -8.07 -14.26 3.57
CA TYR A 349 -8.42 -15.54 4.15
C TYR A 349 -7.20 -16.45 4.15
N TYR A 350 -6.96 -17.12 5.25
CA TYR A 350 -5.87 -18.08 5.41
C TYR A 350 -6.41 -19.39 5.96
N ASP A 351 -6.14 -20.49 5.25
CA ASP A 351 -6.37 -21.87 5.70
C ASP A 351 -5.01 -22.48 6.06
N ILE A 352 -4.75 -22.65 7.35
CA ILE A 352 -3.42 -22.94 7.88
C ILE A 352 -3.28 -24.42 8.08
N SER A 353 -2.09 -24.96 7.86
CA SER A 353 -1.80 -26.41 7.90
C SER A 353 -1.99 -27.07 9.27
N ASP A 354 -2.18 -26.30 10.35
CA ASP A 354 -2.58 -26.81 11.67
C ASP A 354 -4.10 -26.96 11.82
N GLY A 355 -4.87 -26.69 10.76
CA GLY A 355 -6.34 -26.77 10.74
C GLY A 355 -7.04 -25.50 11.21
N ASN A 356 -6.30 -24.45 11.52
CA ASN A 356 -6.86 -23.14 11.85
C ASN A 356 -7.21 -22.36 10.57
N ARG A 357 -8.15 -21.45 10.71
CA ARG A 357 -8.53 -20.48 9.67
C ARG A 357 -8.45 -19.11 10.27
N VAL A 358 -7.77 -18.21 9.57
CA VAL A 358 -7.66 -16.82 9.99
C VAL A 358 -8.24 -15.94 8.87
N VAL A 359 -9.14 -15.06 9.26
CA VAL A 359 -9.67 -14.01 8.41
C VAL A 359 -9.20 -12.68 8.98
N THR A 360 -8.67 -11.87 8.13
CA THR A 360 -8.27 -10.52 8.54
C THR A 360 -8.91 -9.50 7.62
N SER A 361 -9.30 -8.31 8.13
CA SER A 361 -9.93 -7.29 7.31
C SER A 361 -9.73 -5.84 7.77
N SER A 362 -9.62 -4.81 6.86
CA SER A 362 -9.63 -3.38 7.21
C SER A 362 -10.27 -2.51 6.13
N VAL A 363 -10.82 -1.38 6.56
CA VAL A 363 -11.06 -0.23 5.71
C VAL A 363 -10.40 0.98 6.33
N ASN A 364 -9.67 1.69 5.53
CA ASN A 364 -9.03 2.94 5.89
C ASN A 364 -9.55 4.04 4.96
N PHE A 365 -9.90 5.16 5.54
CA PHE A 365 -10.21 6.38 4.81
C PHE A 365 -9.20 7.45 5.18
N ALA A 366 -8.42 7.91 4.21
CA ALA A 366 -7.52 9.04 4.34
C ALA A 366 -8.17 10.28 3.72
N SER A 367 -8.36 11.33 4.52
CA SER A 367 -9.01 12.56 4.08
C SER A 367 -8.12 13.41 3.17
N SER A 368 -8.69 14.07 2.17
CA SER A 368 -8.03 15.16 1.43
C SER A 368 -8.00 16.48 2.21
N TRP A 369 -8.85 16.63 3.21
CA TRP A 369 -8.84 17.79 4.11
C TRP A 369 -7.57 17.82 4.96
N ARG A 370 -6.94 19.00 5.08
CA ARG A 370 -5.62 19.19 5.71
C ARG A 370 -5.66 20.24 6.82
N PRO A 371 -6.38 19.98 7.93
CA PRO A 371 -6.59 20.99 8.99
C PRO A 371 -5.30 21.41 9.70
N LEU A 372 -4.28 20.56 9.68
CA LEU A 372 -2.99 20.80 10.34
C LEU A 372 -1.87 21.20 9.36
N GLY A 373 -2.23 21.54 8.11
CA GLY A 373 -1.28 21.89 7.04
C GLY A 373 -1.11 20.78 6.00
N SER A 374 -0.49 21.10 4.86
CA SER A 374 -0.39 20.24 3.67
C SER A 374 0.29 18.90 3.92
N HIS A 375 1.23 18.84 4.86
CA HIS A 375 1.97 17.63 5.19
C HIS A 375 1.17 16.62 6.02
N PHE A 376 0.13 17.06 6.73
CA PHE A 376 -0.62 16.23 7.67
C PHE A 376 -1.88 15.64 7.04
N LYS A 377 -1.97 14.32 6.99
CA LYS A 377 -3.04 13.55 6.37
C LYS A 377 -3.82 12.80 7.47
N PRO A 378 -4.98 13.33 7.90
CA PRO A 378 -5.82 12.60 8.86
C PRO A 378 -6.44 11.38 8.20
N PHE A 379 -6.57 10.32 8.96
CA PHE A 379 -7.20 9.08 8.52
C PHE A 379 -8.01 8.45 9.65
N VAL A 380 -8.98 7.64 9.27
CA VAL A 380 -9.77 6.80 10.16
C VAL A 380 -9.91 5.42 9.56
N GLY A 381 -10.18 4.42 10.38
CA GLY A 381 -10.40 3.08 9.85
C GLY A 381 -10.94 2.11 10.88
N ILE A 382 -11.18 0.91 10.38
CA ILE A 382 -11.60 -0.25 11.15
C ILE A 382 -10.69 -1.40 10.76
N GLU A 383 -10.34 -2.23 11.73
CA GLU A 383 -9.60 -3.46 11.51
C GLU A 383 -10.22 -4.62 12.26
N THR A 384 -10.14 -5.81 11.66
CA THR A 384 -10.65 -7.03 12.28
C THR A 384 -9.71 -8.20 12.06
N ARG A 385 -9.72 -9.15 12.99
CA ARG A 385 -9.06 -10.44 12.87
C ARG A 385 -9.87 -11.49 13.61
N ASP A 386 -10.20 -12.58 12.93
CA ASP A 386 -10.94 -13.70 13.48
C ASP A 386 -10.19 -14.98 13.20
N ALA A 387 -10.14 -15.88 14.17
CA ALA A 387 -9.54 -17.19 14.05
C ALA A 387 -10.49 -18.30 14.50
N LYS A 388 -10.37 -19.47 13.91
CA LYS A 388 -11.22 -20.63 14.27
C LYS A 388 -10.93 -21.10 15.70
N PHE A 389 -9.66 -21.04 16.13
CA PHE A 389 -9.24 -21.39 17.49
C PHE A 389 -7.96 -20.64 17.87
N ASN A 390 -7.71 -20.49 19.18
CA ASN A 390 -6.47 -19.93 19.71
C ASN A 390 -5.33 -20.95 19.61
N THR A 391 -4.12 -20.48 19.32
CA THR A 391 -2.89 -21.28 19.31
C THR A 391 -1.72 -20.48 19.87
N LEU A 392 -0.72 -21.19 20.40
CA LEU A 392 0.53 -20.58 20.86
C LEU A 392 1.52 -20.31 19.71
N ASN A 393 1.22 -20.81 18.51
CA ASN A 393 2.12 -20.71 17.36
C ASN A 393 2.09 -19.31 16.71
N TYR A 394 0.98 -18.59 16.86
CA TYR A 394 0.76 -17.25 16.33
C TYR A 394 -0.46 -16.62 16.99
N TRP A 395 -0.60 -15.31 16.87
CA TRP A 395 -1.79 -14.62 17.39
C TRP A 395 -3.04 -14.99 16.59
N SER A 396 -4.00 -15.59 17.25
CA SER A 396 -5.20 -16.17 16.64
C SER A 396 -6.44 -16.00 17.56
N PRO A 397 -7.02 -14.79 17.62
CA PRO A 397 -8.15 -14.49 18.50
C PRO A 397 -9.40 -15.29 18.08
N SER A 398 -9.78 -16.31 18.86
CA SER A 398 -10.95 -17.16 18.57
C SER A 398 -12.29 -16.52 18.95
N GLN A 399 -12.26 -15.49 19.79
CA GLN A 399 -13.43 -14.66 20.11
C GLN A 399 -13.53 -13.44 19.16
N GLY A 400 -12.66 -13.39 18.18
CA GLY A 400 -12.51 -12.26 17.27
C GLY A 400 -11.76 -11.08 17.88
N TYR A 401 -11.34 -10.18 17.03
CA TYR A 401 -10.71 -8.92 17.36
C TYR A 401 -11.20 -7.86 16.39
N GLY A 402 -11.77 -6.79 16.89
CA GLY A 402 -12.21 -5.66 16.07
C GLY A 402 -11.88 -4.34 16.75
N THR A 403 -11.29 -3.41 16.01
CA THR A 403 -10.90 -2.08 16.52
C THR A 403 -11.25 -1.01 15.48
N ALA A 404 -11.80 0.13 15.96
CA ALA A 404 -11.85 1.35 15.19
C ALA A 404 -10.67 2.24 15.58
N PHE A 405 -10.09 2.94 14.63
CA PHE A 405 -8.96 3.81 14.91
C PHE A 405 -9.04 5.13 14.13
N ALA A 406 -8.40 6.14 14.68
CA ALA A 406 -8.16 7.42 14.03
C ALA A 406 -6.69 7.79 14.20
N GLY A 407 -6.15 8.52 13.22
CA GLY A 407 -4.75 8.90 13.24
C GLY A 407 -4.43 10.04 12.29
N VAL A 408 -3.16 10.39 12.30
CA VAL A 408 -2.57 11.34 11.39
C VAL A 408 -1.26 10.77 10.85
N MET A 409 -1.06 10.92 9.56
CA MET A 409 0.23 10.72 8.92
C MET A 409 0.77 12.06 8.46
N ALA A 410 2.08 12.25 8.59
CA ALA A 410 2.77 13.40 8.04
C ALA A 410 3.92 12.92 7.15
N GLU A 411 4.08 13.58 6.02
CA GLU A 411 5.12 13.29 5.04
C GLU A 411 5.83 14.57 4.64
N TRP A 412 7.15 14.47 4.52
CA TRP A 412 8.03 15.53 4.04
C TRP A 412 8.94 14.95 2.96
N GLU A 413 9.09 15.66 1.88
CA GLU A 413 9.83 15.20 0.72
C GLU A 413 10.70 16.33 0.15
N GLY A 414 11.88 15.97 -0.29
CA GLY A 414 12.80 16.82 -1.01
C GLY A 414 13.43 16.03 -2.17
N PRO A 415 14.31 16.65 -2.96
CA PRO A 415 14.90 16.01 -4.15
C PRO A 415 15.62 14.68 -3.84
N ASP A 416 16.28 14.63 -2.68
CA ASP A 416 17.12 13.49 -2.30
C ASP A 416 16.67 12.79 -1.00
N TRP A 417 15.52 13.15 -0.46
CA TRP A 417 15.05 12.56 0.78
C TRP A 417 13.53 12.55 0.87
N ASN A 418 13.02 11.58 1.63
CA ASN A 418 11.64 11.57 2.09
C ASN A 418 11.61 11.09 3.55
N TYR A 419 10.78 11.72 4.37
CA TYR A 419 10.52 11.32 5.75
C TYR A 419 9.02 11.24 5.97
N TYR A 420 8.61 10.33 6.83
CA TYR A 420 7.23 10.18 7.23
C TYR A 420 7.12 9.86 8.70
N THR A 421 6.00 10.23 9.28
CA THR A 421 5.57 9.77 10.60
C THR A 421 4.09 9.47 10.58
N SER A 422 3.66 8.52 11.40
CA SER A 422 2.25 8.17 11.58
C SER A 422 1.97 7.93 13.04
N ALA A 423 0.90 8.51 13.54
CA ALA A 423 0.39 8.26 14.88
C ALA A 423 -1.09 7.92 14.79
N GLN A 424 -1.51 6.87 15.48
CA GLN A 424 -2.91 6.47 15.56
C GLN A 424 -3.28 6.00 16.96
N ALA A 425 -4.56 6.13 17.28
CA ALA A 425 -5.18 5.55 18.47
C ALA A 425 -6.44 4.78 18.06
N GLY A 426 -6.71 3.68 18.74
CA GLY A 426 -7.84 2.82 18.45
C GLY A 426 -8.62 2.45 19.70
N THR A 427 -9.91 2.18 19.49
CA THR A 427 -10.86 1.74 20.52
C THR A 427 -11.46 0.39 20.11
N PRO A 428 -11.74 -0.52 21.06
CA PRO A 428 -12.31 -1.81 20.74
C PRO A 428 -13.72 -1.66 20.18
N LEU A 429 -14.05 -2.50 19.18
CA LEU A 429 -15.39 -2.69 18.65
C LEU A 429 -15.99 -3.99 19.13
N TYR A 430 -15.21 -5.08 19.11
CA TYR A 430 -15.65 -6.40 19.58
C TYR A 430 -14.48 -7.31 19.93
N GLY A 431 -14.81 -8.45 20.56
CA GLY A 431 -13.90 -9.55 20.83
C GLY A 431 -12.82 -9.23 21.86
N GLU A 432 -11.63 -9.70 21.59
CA GLU A 432 -10.46 -9.57 22.47
C GLU A 432 -9.76 -8.20 22.38
N ALA A 433 -10.30 -7.29 21.57
CA ALA A 433 -9.71 -5.98 21.36
C ALA A 433 -9.74 -5.12 22.64
N GLY A 434 -8.80 -4.21 22.73
CA GLY A 434 -8.72 -3.17 23.74
C GLY A 434 -8.27 -1.85 23.12
N ASN A 435 -8.12 -0.82 23.93
CA ASN A 435 -7.54 0.43 23.47
C ASN A 435 -6.13 0.16 22.92
N SER A 436 -5.82 0.82 21.81
CA SER A 436 -4.56 0.66 21.12
C SER A 436 -3.99 2.01 20.70
N TRP A 437 -2.68 2.06 20.53
CA TRP A 437 -2.02 3.17 19.87
C TRP A 437 -0.77 2.68 19.14
N ASN A 438 -0.37 3.42 18.14
CA ASN A 438 0.79 3.13 17.32
C ASN A 438 1.48 4.43 16.92
N LEU A 439 2.79 4.44 16.97
CA LEU A 439 3.64 5.49 16.44
C LEU A 439 4.70 4.88 15.53
N LEU A 440 4.81 5.40 14.33
CA LEU A 440 5.78 5.00 13.31
C LEU A 440 6.51 6.23 12.79
N VAL A 441 7.82 6.10 12.60
CA VAL A 441 8.66 7.09 11.94
C VAL A 441 9.59 6.37 10.97
N GLY A 442 9.86 6.99 9.83
CA GLY A 442 10.82 6.44 8.88
C GLY A 442 11.19 7.44 7.81
N GLY A 443 12.10 7.01 6.95
CA GLY A 443 12.52 7.83 5.83
C GLY A 443 13.65 7.21 5.05
N LYS A 444 13.99 7.87 3.96
CA LYS A 444 15.07 7.50 3.05
C LYS A 444 15.78 8.76 2.58
N ARG A 445 17.09 8.69 2.47
CA ARG A 445 17.92 9.77 1.93
C ARG A 445 18.92 9.20 0.92
N TRP A 446 18.98 9.82 -0.24
CA TRP A 446 20.02 9.60 -1.23
C TRP A 446 21.29 10.34 -0.77
N VAL A 447 22.33 9.60 -0.42
CA VAL A 447 23.63 10.13 0.00
C VAL A 447 24.58 10.29 -1.18
N SER A 448 24.24 9.68 -2.29
CA SER A 448 24.84 9.89 -3.61
C SER A 448 23.81 9.55 -4.70
N PRO A 449 24.07 9.86 -5.99
CA PRO A 449 23.15 9.51 -7.08
C PRO A 449 22.77 8.02 -7.16
N ASP A 450 23.58 7.15 -6.57
CA ASP A 450 23.46 5.70 -6.67
C ASP A 450 23.20 5.00 -5.33
N VAL A 451 23.32 5.70 -4.20
CA VAL A 451 23.24 5.09 -2.86
C VAL A 451 22.24 5.84 -2.00
N ALA A 452 21.29 5.10 -1.42
CA ALA A 452 20.39 5.63 -0.42
C ALA A 452 20.51 4.87 0.90
N ILE A 453 20.23 5.57 1.99
CA ILE A 453 20.09 5.01 3.33
C ILE A 453 18.64 5.21 3.75
N GLY A 454 18.01 4.14 4.22
CA GLY A 454 16.66 4.14 4.77
C GLY A 454 16.65 3.72 6.23
N PHE A 455 15.66 4.19 6.95
CA PHE A 455 15.39 3.74 8.32
C PHE A 455 13.90 3.72 8.60
N SER A 456 13.49 2.90 9.55
CA SER A 456 12.16 2.97 10.15
C SER A 456 12.23 2.54 11.61
N ALA A 457 11.39 3.11 12.46
CA ALA A 457 11.20 2.71 13.84
C ALA A 457 9.73 2.85 14.23
N GLY A 458 9.25 1.95 15.07
CA GLY A 458 7.87 1.97 15.51
C GLY A 458 7.70 1.43 16.91
N VAL A 459 6.67 1.92 17.56
CA VAL A 459 6.19 1.44 18.85
C VAL A 459 4.68 1.30 18.79
N LEU A 460 4.14 0.26 19.41
CA LEU A 460 2.71 0.05 19.49
C LEU A 460 2.32 -0.51 20.86
N SER A 461 1.09 -0.24 21.25
CA SER A 461 0.40 -0.89 22.35
C SER A 461 -0.99 -1.30 21.90
N SER A 462 -1.41 -2.47 22.29
CA SER A 462 -2.74 -3.01 22.02
C SER A 462 -3.12 -3.99 23.14
N ARG A 463 -4.27 -4.65 23.02
CA ARG A 463 -4.63 -5.76 23.88
C ARG A 463 -4.71 -7.03 23.04
N ARG A 464 -4.10 -8.11 23.53
CA ARG A 464 -4.11 -9.45 22.91
C ARG A 464 -4.35 -10.48 23.99
N ASP A 465 -5.22 -11.44 23.74
CA ASP A 465 -5.52 -12.55 24.68
C ASP A 465 -5.79 -12.04 26.10
N SER A 466 -6.59 -10.96 26.22
CA SER A 466 -6.94 -10.29 27.49
C SER A 466 -5.77 -9.62 28.23
N ALA A 467 -4.57 -9.63 27.68
CA ALA A 467 -3.37 -8.99 28.22
C ALA A 467 -2.95 -7.73 27.42
N GLU A 468 -2.26 -6.81 28.08
CA GLU A 468 -1.63 -5.68 27.40
C GLU A 468 -0.45 -6.21 26.56
N TYR A 469 -0.44 -5.84 25.30
CA TYR A 469 0.64 -6.17 24.36
C TYR A 469 1.34 -4.89 23.90
N ARG A 470 2.63 -4.84 24.06
CA ARG A 470 3.49 -3.75 23.58
C ARG A 470 4.59 -4.29 22.69
N ALA A 471 4.89 -3.61 21.60
CA ALA A 471 6.01 -3.95 20.74
C ALA A 471 6.77 -2.70 20.29
N LYS A 472 8.06 -2.90 20.04
CA LYS A 472 8.94 -1.90 19.45
C LYS A 472 9.78 -2.55 18.37
N SER A 473 10.03 -1.80 17.29
CA SER A 473 10.81 -2.26 16.15
C SER A 473 11.70 -1.17 15.61
N ALA A 474 12.79 -1.58 14.97
CA ALA A 474 13.64 -0.68 14.19
C ALA A 474 14.22 -1.45 13.00
N ASN A 475 14.45 -0.73 11.91
CA ASN A 475 15.09 -1.24 10.70
C ASN A 475 15.96 -0.16 10.07
N VAL A 476 17.10 -0.57 9.51
CA VAL A 476 17.99 0.26 8.70
C VAL A 476 18.24 -0.45 7.38
N SER A 477 18.28 0.29 6.29
CA SER A 477 18.55 -0.25 4.95
C SER A 477 19.56 0.60 4.19
N VAL A 478 20.30 -0.06 3.31
CA VAL A 478 21.15 0.57 2.31
C VAL A 478 20.70 0.06 0.93
N GLU A 479 20.43 0.99 0.03
CA GLU A 479 20.07 0.70 -1.35
C GLU A 479 21.17 1.20 -2.29
N LYS A 480 21.57 0.34 -3.24
CA LYS A 480 22.51 0.68 -4.31
C LYS A 480 21.83 0.52 -5.65
N LEU A 481 21.87 1.56 -6.48
CA LEU A 481 21.51 1.50 -7.90
C LEU A 481 22.72 1.07 -8.72
N TRP A 482 22.47 0.18 -9.66
CA TRP A 482 23.49 -0.30 -10.60
C TRP A 482 23.30 0.38 -11.97
N LYS A 483 24.40 0.45 -12.74
CA LYS A 483 24.36 0.98 -14.11
C LYS A 483 23.66 0.01 -15.05
#